data_72bf99564dc7ec4b906570b0ebcb73c1
#
_entry.id   72bf99564dc7ec4b906570b0ebcb73c1
#
_cell.length_a   1.000
_cell.length_b   1.000
_cell.length_c   1.000
_cell.angle_alpha   90.00
_cell.angle_beta   90.00
_cell.angle_gamma   90.00
#
_symmetry.space_group_name_H-M   'P 1'
#
loop_
_entity.id
_entity.type
_entity.pdbx_description
1 polymer ?
#
loop_
_entity_poly.entity_id
_entity_poly.type
_entity_poly.pdbx_seq_one_letter_code
_entity_poly.pdbx_strand_id
1 'polypeptide(L)'
;MFIRVITFDEACSKAPDASSTSWNDRAYWLYDLQEQRWDWPVWGKLFKVDSGKQIHKTKEWLIIRVGMYNIPEWCVEEVPDEKAVESILTLGNVEYEIKRNGISTYKANYNDHWYMIVKSIDGLIAVEEVLS
;
A
#
# COMPACT_ATOMS: atom_id res chain seq x y z
N MET A 1 5.74 7.61 -3.12
CA MET A 1 4.47 7.14 -3.71
C MET A 1 3.77 6.22 -2.72
N PHE A 2 2.47 6.36 -2.59
CA PHE A 2 1.67 5.44 -1.79
C PHE A 2 0.91 4.47 -2.67
N ILE A 3 0.75 3.25 -2.19
CA ILE A 3 -0.10 2.24 -2.81
C ILE A 3 -1.02 1.64 -1.75
N ARG A 4 -2.17 1.18 -2.17
CA ARG A 4 -3.03 0.30 -1.38
C ARG A 4 -2.99 -1.09 -2.00
N VAL A 5 -2.69 -2.09 -1.21
CA VAL A 5 -2.91 -3.47 -1.63
C VAL A 5 -4.42 -3.71 -1.54
N ILE A 6 -5.03 -4.19 -2.63
CA ILE A 6 -6.47 -4.46 -2.63
C ILE A 6 -6.80 -5.56 -1.62
N THR A 7 -8.07 -5.72 -1.28
CA THR A 7 -8.49 -6.81 -0.40
C THR A 7 -8.41 -8.14 -1.16
N PHE A 8 -8.36 -9.23 -0.41
CA PHE A 8 -8.40 -10.57 -1.01
C PHE A 8 -9.66 -10.78 -1.86
N ASP A 9 -10.82 -10.30 -1.38
CA ASP A 9 -12.07 -10.40 -2.13
C ASP A 9 -12.02 -9.60 -3.44
N GLU A 10 -11.43 -8.40 -3.42
CA GLU A 10 -11.22 -7.62 -4.63
C GLU A 10 -10.30 -8.34 -5.62
N ALA A 11 -9.24 -8.97 -5.12
CA ALA A 11 -8.33 -9.76 -5.95
C ALA A 11 -9.05 -10.94 -6.60
N CYS A 12 -9.90 -11.63 -5.86
CA CYS A 12 -10.73 -12.71 -6.40
C CYS A 12 -11.65 -12.22 -7.51
N SER A 13 -12.21 -11.02 -7.38
CA SER A 13 -13.06 -10.42 -8.41
C SER A 13 -12.29 -10.09 -9.69
N LYS A 14 -11.00 -9.81 -9.59
CA LYS A 14 -10.16 -9.53 -10.77
C LYS A 14 -9.65 -10.78 -11.49
N ALA A 15 -9.86 -11.96 -10.93
CA ALA A 15 -9.43 -13.23 -11.48
C ALA A 15 -10.52 -14.30 -11.32
N PRO A 16 -11.67 -14.13 -11.99
CA PRO A 16 -12.84 -14.97 -11.73
C PRO A 16 -12.71 -16.42 -12.22
N ASP A 17 -11.79 -16.72 -13.11
CA ASP A 17 -11.62 -18.07 -13.66
C ASP A 17 -10.46 -18.80 -12.97
N ALA A 18 -10.80 -19.61 -11.99
CA ALA A 18 -9.84 -20.41 -11.23
C ALA A 18 -9.50 -21.74 -11.90
N SER A 19 -9.91 -21.98 -13.13
CA SER A 19 -9.65 -23.24 -13.83
C SER A 19 -8.33 -23.28 -14.60
N SER A 20 -7.64 -22.15 -14.71
CA SER A 20 -6.36 -22.07 -15.42
C SER A 20 -5.28 -22.89 -14.71
N THR A 21 -4.45 -23.55 -15.50
CA THR A 21 -3.28 -24.28 -14.99
C THR A 21 -1.98 -23.52 -15.17
N SER A 22 -2.01 -22.34 -15.77
CA SER A 22 -0.83 -21.49 -15.94
C SER A 22 -0.59 -20.64 -14.69
N TRP A 23 0.55 -20.82 -14.07
CA TRP A 23 0.90 -20.04 -12.89
C TRP A 23 1.12 -18.53 -13.17
N ASN A 24 1.21 -18.13 -14.44
CA ASN A 24 1.21 -16.73 -14.86
C ASN A 24 -0.20 -16.14 -14.94
N ASP A 25 -1.21 -16.98 -14.86
CA ASP A 25 -2.61 -16.57 -14.88
C ASP A 25 -3.03 -16.08 -13.49
N ARG A 26 -3.84 -15.02 -13.45
CA ARG A 26 -4.31 -14.44 -12.20
C ARG A 26 -5.12 -15.46 -11.38
N ALA A 27 -5.93 -16.26 -12.04
CA ALA A 27 -6.76 -17.25 -11.37
C ALA A 27 -5.90 -18.35 -10.74
N TYR A 28 -4.87 -18.82 -11.44
CA TYR A 28 -3.95 -19.80 -10.89
C TYR A 28 -3.18 -19.25 -9.70
N TRP A 29 -2.70 -18.01 -9.82
CA TRP A 29 -1.99 -17.34 -8.73
C TRP A 29 -2.88 -17.20 -7.50
N LEU A 30 -4.16 -16.84 -7.67
CA LEU A 30 -5.12 -16.77 -6.58
C LEU A 30 -5.49 -18.13 -6.01
N TYR A 31 -5.54 -19.17 -6.83
CA TYR A 31 -5.74 -20.52 -6.35
C TYR A 31 -4.61 -20.92 -5.41
N ASP A 32 -3.38 -20.68 -5.81
CA ASP A 32 -2.21 -20.88 -4.95
C ASP A 32 -2.27 -19.99 -3.70
N LEU A 33 -2.78 -18.77 -3.82
CA LEU A 33 -3.01 -17.87 -2.70
C LEU A 33 -4.04 -18.40 -1.71
N GLN A 34 -5.15 -18.98 -2.19
CA GLN A 34 -6.15 -19.54 -1.30
C GLN A 34 -5.58 -20.64 -0.43
N GLU A 35 -4.62 -21.39 -0.96
CA GLU A 35 -3.97 -22.45 -0.20
C GLU A 35 -2.92 -21.94 0.79
N GLN A 36 -2.23 -20.82 0.45
CA GLN A 36 -1.04 -20.39 1.19
C GLN A 36 -1.02 -18.91 1.59
N ARG A 37 -1.80 -18.04 0.95
CA ARG A 37 -1.62 -16.58 1.04
C ARG A 37 -2.88 -15.79 1.32
N TRP A 38 -4.02 -16.44 1.50
CA TRP A 38 -5.28 -15.75 1.78
C TRP A 38 -5.22 -14.91 3.06
N ASP A 39 -4.35 -15.26 3.97
CA ASP A 39 -4.16 -14.59 5.26
C ASP A 39 -3.00 -13.59 5.27
N TRP A 40 -2.50 -13.21 4.11
CA TRP A 40 -1.42 -12.22 4.04
C TRP A 40 -1.82 -10.95 4.78
N PRO A 41 -0.96 -10.45 5.69
CA PRO A 41 -1.29 -9.27 6.49
C PRO A 41 -1.29 -7.96 5.68
N VAL A 42 -0.93 -8.00 4.41
CA VAL A 42 -0.88 -6.81 3.54
C VAL A 42 -2.21 -6.49 2.87
N TRP A 43 -3.16 -7.42 2.84
CA TRP A 43 -4.44 -7.19 2.16
C TRP A 43 -5.17 -5.96 2.70
N GLY A 44 -5.57 -5.08 1.81
CA GLY A 44 -6.32 -3.87 2.15
C GLY A 44 -5.53 -2.75 2.79
N LYS A 45 -4.22 -2.91 2.96
CA LYS A 45 -3.39 -1.95 3.69
C LYS A 45 -2.69 -0.96 2.77
N LEU A 46 -2.40 0.21 3.33
CA LEU A 46 -1.68 1.30 2.69
C LEU A 46 -0.18 1.17 2.97
N PHE A 47 0.64 1.36 1.92
CA PHE A 47 2.10 1.36 2.05
C PHE A 47 2.71 2.49 1.27
N LYS A 48 3.80 3.05 1.80
CA LYS A 48 4.66 3.96 1.04
C LYS A 48 5.75 3.13 0.37
N VAL A 49 5.88 3.26 -0.94
CA VAL A 49 6.86 2.52 -1.72
C VAL A 49 7.73 3.47 -2.52
N ASP A 50 8.98 3.08 -2.73
CA ASP A 50 9.88 3.79 -3.62
C ASP A 50 9.47 3.56 -5.07
N SER A 51 9.16 4.63 -5.79
CA SER A 51 8.69 4.57 -7.17
C SER A 51 9.68 3.92 -8.15
N GLY A 52 10.93 3.70 -7.72
CA GLY A 52 11.96 3.06 -8.55
C GLY A 52 12.20 1.58 -8.26
N LYS A 53 11.57 1.01 -7.24
CA LYS A 53 11.83 -0.38 -6.85
C LYS A 53 10.81 -1.36 -7.41
N GLN A 54 10.80 -1.51 -8.72
CA GLN A 54 10.18 -2.66 -9.33
C GLN A 54 11.20 -3.79 -9.32
N ILE A 55 10.89 -4.87 -8.62
CA ILE A 55 11.89 -5.88 -8.32
C ILE A 55 11.91 -7.01 -9.34
N HIS A 56 10.75 -7.39 -9.86
CA HIS A 56 10.68 -8.46 -10.86
C HIS A 56 9.60 -8.17 -11.89
N LYS A 57 9.96 -8.42 -13.14
CA LYS A 57 8.98 -8.55 -14.20
C LYS A 57 8.80 -10.04 -14.44
N THR A 58 7.65 -10.58 -14.09
CA THR A 58 7.25 -11.91 -14.53
C THR A 58 6.81 -11.84 -15.99
N LYS A 59 6.47 -12.97 -16.58
CA LYS A 59 6.14 -13.04 -18.03
C LYS A 59 5.02 -12.06 -18.43
N GLU A 60 4.07 -11.74 -17.54
CA GLU A 60 2.88 -11.00 -17.90
C GLU A 60 2.55 -9.83 -16.96
N TRP A 61 3.17 -9.72 -15.79
CA TRP A 61 2.93 -8.61 -14.89
C TRP A 61 4.15 -8.21 -14.09
N LEU A 62 4.14 -6.98 -13.62
CA LEU A 62 5.14 -6.47 -12.71
C LEU A 62 4.83 -6.92 -11.29
N ILE A 63 5.89 -7.11 -10.53
CA ILE A 63 5.77 -7.44 -9.10
C ILE A 63 6.34 -6.27 -8.29
N ILE A 64 5.58 -5.84 -7.32
CA ILE A 64 5.96 -4.78 -6.39
C ILE A 64 6.29 -5.42 -5.06
N ARG A 65 7.43 -5.04 -4.51
CA ARG A 65 7.80 -5.51 -3.18
C ARG A 65 7.24 -4.60 -2.09
N VAL A 66 6.51 -5.20 -1.17
CA VAL A 66 5.94 -4.52 -0.02
C VAL A 66 6.47 -5.24 1.22
N GLY A 67 7.44 -4.65 1.90
CA GLY A 67 8.14 -5.31 2.99
C GLY A 67 8.82 -6.58 2.49
N MET A 68 8.44 -7.72 3.04
CA MET A 68 8.95 -9.04 2.63
C MET A 68 8.04 -9.72 1.59
N TYR A 69 6.96 -9.08 1.17
CA TYR A 69 5.99 -9.67 0.26
C TYR A 69 6.16 -9.18 -1.16
N ASN A 70 6.06 -10.07 -2.11
CA ASN A 70 6.06 -9.78 -3.54
C ASN A 70 4.62 -9.78 -4.04
N ILE A 71 4.11 -8.61 -4.41
CA ILE A 71 2.70 -8.41 -4.77
C ILE A 71 2.61 -8.11 -6.26
N PRO A 72 1.78 -8.83 -7.03
CA PRO A 72 1.55 -8.48 -8.43
C PRO A 72 0.94 -7.08 -8.57
N GLU A 73 1.32 -6.35 -9.61
CA GLU A 73 0.83 -4.99 -9.84
C GLU A 73 -0.68 -4.88 -9.94
N TRP A 74 -1.35 -5.93 -10.43
CA TRP A 74 -2.81 -5.94 -10.52
C TRP A 74 -3.50 -6.03 -9.15
N CYS A 75 -2.75 -6.32 -8.09
CA CYS A 75 -3.23 -6.34 -6.72
C CYS A 75 -2.96 -5.04 -5.96
N VAL A 76 -2.42 -4.01 -6.61
CA VAL A 76 -2.16 -2.73 -5.98
C VAL A 76 -2.85 -1.59 -6.72
N GLU A 77 -3.20 -0.57 -5.97
CA GLU A 77 -3.73 0.69 -6.50
C GLU A 77 -2.82 1.82 -6.04
N GLU A 78 -2.50 2.73 -6.95
CA GLU A 78 -1.79 3.93 -6.58
C GLU A 78 -2.74 4.86 -5.81
N VAL A 79 -2.28 5.39 -4.68
CA VAL A 79 -3.04 6.31 -3.85
C VAL A 79 -2.34 7.66 -3.87
N PRO A 80 -3.02 8.75 -4.26
CA PRO A 80 -2.44 10.08 -4.19
C PRO A 80 -1.96 10.40 -2.77
N ASP A 81 -0.84 11.08 -2.64
CA ASP A 81 -0.23 11.39 -1.35
C ASP A 81 -1.20 12.10 -0.40
N GLU A 82 -2.00 13.02 -0.92
CA GLU A 82 -2.99 13.74 -0.11
C GLU A 82 -4.05 12.82 0.50
N LYS A 83 -4.53 11.85 -0.27
CA LYS A 83 -5.49 10.86 0.21
C LYS A 83 -4.85 9.90 1.21
N ALA A 84 -3.61 9.49 0.96
CA ALA A 84 -2.87 8.64 1.87
C ALA A 84 -2.67 9.34 3.22
N VAL A 85 -2.28 10.60 3.22
CA VAL A 85 -2.10 11.41 4.43
C VAL A 85 -3.43 11.56 5.17
N GLU A 86 -4.52 11.82 4.47
CA GLU A 86 -5.84 11.88 5.10
C GLU A 86 -6.18 10.58 5.83
N SER A 87 -5.92 9.43 5.22
CA SER A 87 -6.13 8.14 5.84
C SER A 87 -5.23 7.93 7.07
N ILE A 88 -3.97 8.30 6.97
CA ILE A 88 -3.02 8.18 8.09
C ILE A 88 -3.49 9.02 9.27
N LEU A 89 -3.88 10.26 9.04
CA LEU A 89 -4.30 11.17 10.11
C LEU A 89 -5.67 10.82 10.69
N THR A 90 -6.56 10.24 9.90
CA THR A 90 -7.92 9.91 10.33
C THR A 90 -7.99 8.53 10.99
N LEU A 91 -7.33 7.53 10.42
CA LEU A 91 -7.41 6.13 10.86
C LEU A 91 -6.22 5.68 11.68
N GLY A 92 -5.10 6.38 11.59
CA GLY A 92 -3.90 6.08 12.35
C GLY A 92 -3.89 6.72 13.73
N ASN A 93 -2.78 6.55 14.42
CA ASN A 93 -2.54 7.14 15.74
C ASN A 93 -1.56 8.31 15.61
N VAL A 94 -2.07 9.53 15.80
CA VAL A 94 -1.24 10.74 15.81
C VAL A 94 -0.57 10.87 17.18
N GLU A 95 0.77 10.79 17.21
CA GLU A 95 1.54 10.94 18.43
C GLU A 95 1.60 12.39 18.88
N TYR A 96 1.82 13.31 17.92
CA TYR A 96 1.81 14.73 18.20
C TYR A 96 1.50 15.54 16.94
N GLU A 97 1.09 16.79 17.19
CA GLU A 97 0.88 17.80 16.18
C GLU A 97 1.53 19.09 16.66
N ILE A 98 2.38 19.69 15.83
CA ILE A 98 3.03 20.96 16.11
C ILE A 98 2.61 21.97 15.06
N LYS A 99 2.04 23.10 15.51
CA LYS A 99 1.64 24.19 14.61
C LYS A 99 2.55 25.39 14.82
N ARG A 100 3.16 25.86 13.72
CA ARG A 100 3.97 27.08 13.72
C ARG A 100 3.81 27.81 12.39
N ASN A 101 3.48 29.10 12.47
CA ASN A 101 3.39 29.97 11.29
C ASN A 101 2.50 29.39 10.17
N GLY A 102 1.36 28.81 10.52
CA GLY A 102 0.44 28.23 9.55
C GLY A 102 0.87 26.88 9.00
N ILE A 103 1.94 26.30 9.52
CA ILE A 103 2.42 24.97 9.12
C ILE A 103 2.19 24.01 10.26
N SER A 104 1.57 22.87 9.94
CA SER A 104 1.34 21.79 10.89
C SER A 104 2.26 20.63 10.58
N THR A 105 2.93 20.11 11.61
CA THR A 105 3.78 18.93 11.52
C THR A 105 3.19 17.83 12.40
N TYR A 106 3.00 16.66 11.84
CA TYR A 106 2.44 15.52 12.54
C TYR A 106 3.43 14.38 12.56
N LYS A 107 3.45 13.64 13.66
CA LYS A 107 4.03 12.30 13.70
C LYS A 107 2.91 11.31 13.96
N ALA A 108 2.72 10.35 13.07
CA ALA A 108 1.62 9.42 13.14
C ALA A 108 2.05 8.00 12.80
N ASN A 109 1.41 7.04 13.45
CA ASN A 109 1.57 5.61 13.15
C ASN A 109 0.33 5.12 12.41
N TYR A 110 0.56 4.38 11.34
CA TYR A 110 -0.50 3.71 10.61
C TYR A 110 0.02 2.39 10.05
N ASN A 111 -0.67 1.29 10.33
CA ASN A 111 -0.25 -0.05 9.92
C ASN A 111 1.18 -0.40 10.33
N ASP A 112 1.55 -0.05 11.58
CA ASP A 112 2.89 -0.28 12.14
C ASP A 112 4.03 0.49 11.46
N HIS A 113 3.71 1.49 10.67
CA HIS A 113 4.66 2.39 10.04
C HIS A 113 4.50 3.80 10.61
N TRP A 114 5.61 4.47 10.83
CA TRP A 114 5.63 5.85 11.31
C TRP A 114 5.86 6.82 10.17
N TYR A 115 5.10 7.92 10.18
CA TYR A 115 5.19 8.94 9.15
C TYR A 115 5.36 10.32 9.78
N MET A 116 6.21 11.15 9.16
CA MET A 116 6.25 12.59 9.41
C MET A 116 5.52 13.29 8.29
N ILE A 117 4.54 14.10 8.66
CA ILE A 117 3.65 14.77 7.70
C ILE A 117 3.70 16.25 7.98
N VAL A 118 3.94 17.05 6.93
CA VAL A 118 3.96 18.50 7.00
C VAL A 118 2.90 19.05 6.07
N LYS A 119 1.99 19.84 6.63
CA LYS A 119 0.88 20.47 5.88
C LYS A 119 0.84 21.97 6.13
N SER A 120 0.40 22.71 5.11
CA SER A 120 0.01 24.09 5.24
C SER A 120 -1.50 24.23 5.00
N ILE A 121 -2.01 25.45 5.11
CA ILE A 121 -3.43 25.73 4.77
C ILE A 121 -3.72 25.42 3.30
N ASP A 122 -2.72 25.47 2.43
CA ASP A 122 -2.87 25.23 1.00
C ASP A 122 -2.74 23.75 0.62
N GLY A 123 -2.38 22.88 1.56
CA GLY A 123 -2.29 21.45 1.33
C GLY A 123 -1.04 20.78 1.86
N LEU A 124 -0.77 19.59 1.38
CA LEU A 124 0.37 18.80 1.79
C LEU A 124 1.68 19.37 1.27
N ILE A 125 2.66 19.54 2.17
CA ILE A 125 4.01 19.97 1.81
C ILE A 125 4.93 18.74 1.66
N ALA A 126 4.91 17.82 2.63
CA ALA A 126 5.78 16.66 2.61
C ALA A 126 5.19 15.52 3.44
N VAL A 127 5.50 14.31 3.05
CA VAL A 127 5.24 13.11 3.85
C VAL A 127 6.40 12.15 3.67
N GLU A 128 6.94 11.68 4.79
CA GLU A 128 8.06 10.74 4.79
C GLU A 128 7.81 9.63 5.80
N GLU A 129 8.18 8.41 5.43
CA GLU A 129 8.21 7.31 6.38
C GLU A 129 9.49 7.44 7.22
N VAL A 130 9.35 7.30 8.52
CA VAL A 130 10.46 7.45 9.47
C VAL A 130 10.52 6.24 10.38
N LEU A 131 11.65 6.07 11.03
CA LEU A 131 11.80 5.10 12.10
C LEU A 131 11.12 5.65 13.36
N SER A 132 10.50 4.80 14.12
CA SER A 132 9.75 5.16 15.34
C SER A 132 10.60 5.91 16.38
#